data_8d3b97ba4a4982d779c1a46900da51e6
#
_entry.id   8d3b97ba4a4982d779c1a46900da51e6
#
_cell.length_a   1.000
_cell.length_b   1.000
_cell.length_c   1.000
_cell.angle_alpha   90.00
_cell.angle_beta   90.00
_cell.angle_gamma   90.00
#
_symmetry.space_group_name_H-M   'P 1'
#
loop_
_entity.id
_entity.type
_entity.pdbx_description
1 polymer ?
#
loop_
_entity_poly.entity_id
_entity_poly.type
_entity_poly.pdbx_seq_one_letter_code
_entity_poly.pdbx_strand_id
1 'polypeptide(L)'
;DCSTGDIHLTRISGDDVLLRVNNELGRFMPRELLLNDTAAAQKPVVDFICNRLGAQPETADPAAFDYNKAEETILRHFQKDTLENLGLQDQFSAVRALGCALGYLYETQMNGLERMNNLDVYSDVQFMRLDLTARRNLELLETMRNKEKRGSLLGVLDHTHTAMGK
;
A
#
# COMPACT_ATOMS: atom_id res chain seq x y z
N ASP A 1 2.37 -6.33 1.85
CA ASP A 1 3.60 -6.58 2.63
C ASP A 1 4.10 -7.99 2.37
N CYS A 2 5.27 -8.13 1.74
CA CYS A 2 5.84 -9.43 1.36
C CYS A 2 6.26 -10.28 2.59
N SER A 3 6.45 -9.66 3.75
CA SER A 3 6.86 -10.37 4.96
C SER A 3 5.70 -11.03 5.69
N THR A 4 4.52 -10.40 5.68
CA THR A 4 3.29 -10.91 6.34
C THR A 4 2.39 -11.65 5.36
N GLY A 5 2.52 -11.40 4.05
CA GLY A 5 1.62 -11.92 3.02
C GLY A 5 0.32 -11.12 2.88
N ASP A 6 0.23 -9.95 3.51
CA ASP A 6 -0.96 -9.10 3.45
C ASP A 6 -0.93 -8.19 2.22
N ILE A 7 -2.05 -8.10 1.54
CA ILE A 7 -2.30 -7.20 0.43
C ILE A 7 -3.42 -6.25 0.85
N HIS A 8 -3.10 -4.97 0.98
CA HIS A 8 -4.07 -3.92 1.28
C HIS A 8 -4.42 -3.18 0.01
N LEU A 9 -5.68 -3.14 -0.33
CA LEU A 9 -6.19 -2.52 -1.54
C LEU A 9 -7.26 -1.48 -1.20
N THR A 10 -7.09 -0.27 -1.71
CA THR A 10 -8.07 0.79 -1.53
C THR A 10 -8.25 1.61 -2.79
N ARG A 11 -9.43 2.19 -2.95
CA ARG A 11 -9.75 3.16 -3.99
C ARG A 11 -10.05 4.51 -3.34
N ILE A 12 -9.27 5.52 -3.73
CA ILE A 12 -9.44 6.89 -3.27
C ILE A 12 -10.09 7.71 -4.39
N SER A 13 -11.20 8.37 -4.08
CA SER A 13 -11.95 9.17 -5.04
C SER A 13 -12.60 10.37 -4.34
N GLY A 14 -13.04 11.37 -5.10
CA GLY A 14 -13.67 12.58 -4.58
C GLY A 14 -12.67 13.73 -4.40
N ASP A 15 -12.96 14.64 -3.47
CA ASP A 15 -12.13 15.79 -3.19
C ASP A 15 -10.84 15.40 -2.44
N ASP A 16 -9.80 16.21 -2.53
CA ASP A 16 -8.51 16.04 -1.84
C ASP A 16 -7.80 14.70 -2.09
N VAL A 17 -8.01 14.08 -3.25
CA VAL A 17 -7.42 12.77 -3.61
C VAL A 17 -5.92 12.75 -3.37
N LEU A 18 -5.18 13.78 -3.81
CA LEU A 18 -3.71 13.82 -3.67
C LEU A 18 -3.28 13.85 -2.19
N LEU A 19 -3.98 14.59 -1.35
CA LEU A 19 -3.72 14.61 0.09
C LEU A 19 -3.98 13.24 0.72
N ARG A 20 -5.08 12.60 0.33
CA ARG A 20 -5.46 11.28 0.83
C ARG A 20 -4.48 10.19 0.40
N VAL A 21 -4.02 10.23 -0.85
CA VAL A 21 -2.96 9.35 -1.35
C VAL A 21 -1.69 9.54 -0.54
N ASN A 22 -1.25 10.78 -0.30
CA ASN A 22 -0.07 11.04 0.51
C ASN A 22 -0.21 10.53 1.96
N ASN A 23 -1.40 10.62 2.54
CA ASN A 23 -1.66 10.09 3.88
C ASN A 23 -1.57 8.56 3.91
N GLU A 24 -2.11 7.86 2.90
CA GLU A 24 -1.99 6.39 2.81
C GLU A 24 -0.54 5.96 2.54
N LEU A 25 0.18 6.64 1.66
CA LEU A 25 1.60 6.40 1.45
C LEU A 25 2.40 6.60 2.74
N GLY A 26 2.09 7.64 3.50
CA GLY A 26 2.69 7.90 4.81
C GLY A 26 2.30 6.87 5.88
N ARG A 27 1.14 6.21 5.75
CA ARG A 27 0.70 5.12 6.63
C ARG A 27 1.53 3.86 6.42
N PHE A 28 1.73 3.47 5.17
CA PHE A 28 2.42 2.22 4.82
C PHE A 28 3.92 2.38 4.68
N MET A 29 4.41 3.60 4.44
CA MET A 29 5.83 3.93 4.23
C MET A 29 6.51 2.93 3.27
N PRO A 30 6.00 2.75 2.06
CA PRO A 30 6.51 1.77 1.13
C PRO A 30 7.96 2.06 0.74
N ARG A 31 8.75 1.03 0.53
CA ARG A 31 10.13 1.14 0.05
C ARG A 31 10.21 1.22 -1.47
N GLU A 32 9.32 0.52 -2.14
CA GLU A 32 9.21 0.46 -3.61
C GLU A 32 7.82 0.93 -4.01
N LEU A 33 7.74 1.72 -5.06
CA LEU A 33 6.50 2.25 -5.58
C LEU A 33 6.49 2.13 -7.10
N LEU A 34 5.43 1.52 -7.61
CA LEU A 34 5.15 1.47 -9.04
C LEU A 34 4.04 2.47 -9.37
N LEU A 35 4.32 3.37 -10.29
CA LEU A 35 3.37 4.38 -10.74
C LEU A 35 3.04 4.17 -12.21
N ASN A 36 1.80 4.43 -12.60
CA ASN A 36 1.47 4.64 -14.00
C ASN A 36 1.83 6.07 -14.43
N ASP A 37 1.85 6.34 -15.73
CA ASP A 37 2.20 7.65 -16.29
C ASP A 37 1.37 8.80 -15.69
N THR A 38 0.08 8.57 -15.47
CA THR A 38 -0.82 9.59 -14.90
C THR A 38 -0.44 9.92 -13.46
N ALA A 39 -0.11 8.93 -12.65
CA ALA A 39 0.33 9.13 -11.26
C ALA A 39 1.74 9.74 -11.21
N ALA A 40 2.64 9.32 -12.08
CA ALA A 40 4.00 9.86 -12.21
C ALA A 40 3.99 11.35 -12.62
N ALA A 41 2.98 11.80 -13.36
CA ALA A 41 2.80 13.21 -13.73
C ALA A 41 2.30 14.09 -12.55
N GLN A 42 1.84 13.50 -11.44
CA GLN A 42 1.35 14.22 -10.26
C GLN A 42 2.51 14.68 -9.38
N LYS A 43 3.08 15.84 -9.66
CA LYS A 43 4.21 16.41 -8.91
C LYS A 43 4.03 16.36 -7.39
N PRO A 44 2.87 16.74 -6.79
CA PRO A 44 2.71 16.72 -5.33
C PRO A 44 2.87 15.31 -4.72
N VAL A 45 2.51 14.26 -5.45
CA VAL A 45 2.67 12.87 -5.01
C VAL A 45 4.12 12.44 -5.13
N VAL A 46 4.75 12.71 -6.29
CA VAL A 46 6.17 12.38 -6.52
C VAL A 46 7.08 13.11 -5.53
N ASP A 47 6.85 14.40 -5.31
CA ASP A 47 7.61 15.21 -4.34
C ASP A 47 7.45 14.65 -2.91
N PHE A 48 6.27 14.20 -2.55
CA PHE A 48 6.03 13.56 -1.25
C PHE A 48 6.80 12.25 -1.13
N ILE A 49 6.77 11.40 -2.16
CA ILE A 49 7.49 10.12 -2.18
C ILE A 49 9.00 10.36 -2.03
N CYS A 50 9.58 11.24 -2.85
CA CYS A 50 11.01 11.49 -2.86
C CYS A 50 11.50 12.20 -1.60
N ASN A 51 10.81 13.28 -1.17
CA ASN A 51 11.30 14.16 -0.11
C ASN A 51 10.85 13.76 1.29
N ARG A 52 9.71 13.07 1.43
CA ARG A 52 9.16 12.67 2.73
C ARG A 52 9.37 11.21 3.06
N LEU A 53 9.19 10.33 2.07
CA LEU A 53 9.41 8.89 2.27
C LEU A 53 10.85 8.48 1.98
N GLY A 54 11.60 9.29 1.22
CA GLY A 54 12.95 8.95 0.79
C GLY A 54 13.01 7.77 -0.18
N ALA A 55 11.89 7.45 -0.82
CA ALA A 55 11.77 6.38 -1.80
C ALA A 55 11.89 6.93 -3.23
N GLN A 56 12.29 6.07 -4.16
CA GLN A 56 12.33 6.39 -5.58
C GLN A 56 11.17 5.66 -6.27
N PRO A 57 10.18 6.38 -6.81
CA PRO A 57 9.11 5.75 -7.56
C PRO A 57 9.61 5.30 -8.94
N GLU A 58 9.17 4.14 -9.37
CA GLU A 58 9.39 3.61 -10.71
C GLU A 58 8.11 3.76 -11.54
N THR A 59 8.24 4.23 -12.77
CA THR A 59 7.12 4.24 -13.71
C THR A 59 7.06 2.91 -14.43
N ALA A 60 6.01 2.15 -14.17
CA ALA A 60 5.81 0.85 -14.82
C ALA A 60 5.29 1.02 -16.26
N ASP A 61 5.62 0.05 -17.11
CA ASP A 61 5.11 0.01 -18.49
C ASP A 61 3.57 0.11 -18.50
N PRO A 62 2.96 0.95 -19.34
CA PRO A 62 1.52 1.02 -19.48
C PRO A 62 0.84 -0.34 -19.74
N ALA A 63 1.53 -1.27 -20.39
CA ALA A 63 1.04 -2.63 -20.62
C ALA A 63 0.89 -3.45 -19.33
N ALA A 64 1.60 -3.10 -18.25
CA ALA A 64 1.45 -3.73 -16.95
C ALA A 64 0.11 -3.40 -16.27
N PHE A 65 -0.55 -2.31 -16.70
CA PHE A 65 -1.87 -1.90 -16.22
C PHE A 65 -3.01 -2.34 -17.17
N ASP A 66 -2.77 -3.29 -18.08
CA ASP A 66 -3.83 -3.86 -18.92
C ASP A 66 -4.85 -4.60 -18.04
N TYR A 67 -6.13 -4.30 -18.24
CA TYR A 67 -7.19 -4.84 -17.38
C TYR A 67 -7.33 -6.36 -17.52
N ASN A 68 -7.29 -6.89 -18.75
CA ASN A 68 -7.51 -8.32 -18.96
C ASN A 68 -6.36 -9.16 -18.39
N LYS A 69 -5.12 -8.68 -18.56
CA LYS A 69 -3.94 -9.30 -17.95
C LYS A 69 -3.98 -9.23 -16.43
N ALA A 70 -4.42 -8.09 -15.89
CA ALA A 70 -4.57 -7.88 -14.46
C ALA A 70 -5.59 -8.86 -13.87
N GLU A 71 -6.77 -8.97 -14.48
CA GLU A 71 -7.82 -9.91 -14.08
C GLU A 71 -7.32 -11.34 -14.10
N GLU A 72 -6.72 -11.80 -15.21
CA GLU A 72 -6.15 -13.15 -15.32
C GLU A 72 -5.11 -13.42 -14.24
N THR A 73 -4.21 -12.48 -13.99
CA THR A 73 -3.15 -12.62 -12.97
C THR A 73 -3.74 -12.72 -11.58
N ILE A 74 -4.74 -11.89 -11.25
CA ILE A 74 -5.41 -11.89 -9.94
C ILE A 74 -6.16 -13.21 -9.73
N LEU A 75 -6.98 -13.62 -10.69
CA LEU A 75 -7.76 -14.86 -10.58
C LEU A 75 -6.87 -16.09 -10.42
N ARG A 76 -5.78 -16.16 -11.17
CA ARG A 76 -4.78 -17.21 -11.07
C ARG A 76 -4.09 -17.20 -9.69
N HIS A 77 -3.70 -16.01 -9.19
CA HIS A 77 -3.00 -15.86 -7.91
C HIS A 77 -3.86 -16.32 -6.73
N PHE A 78 -5.10 -15.85 -6.65
CA PHE A 78 -6.02 -16.18 -5.57
C PHE A 78 -6.82 -17.47 -5.81
N GLN A 79 -6.62 -18.16 -6.93
CA GLN A 79 -7.34 -19.38 -7.31
C GLN A 79 -8.86 -19.20 -7.24
N LYS A 80 -9.35 -18.11 -7.82
CA LYS A 80 -10.76 -17.75 -7.89
C LYS A 80 -11.24 -17.69 -9.33
N ASP A 81 -12.54 -17.95 -9.53
CA ASP A 81 -13.16 -17.94 -10.85
C ASP A 81 -13.62 -16.54 -11.28
N THR A 82 -13.92 -15.67 -10.32
CA THR A 82 -14.45 -14.32 -10.58
C THR A 82 -13.88 -13.28 -9.62
N LEU A 83 -13.78 -12.03 -10.09
CA LEU A 83 -13.38 -10.89 -9.27
C LEU A 83 -14.40 -10.56 -8.17
N GLU A 84 -15.67 -10.94 -8.34
CA GLU A 84 -16.72 -10.77 -7.35
C GLU A 84 -16.39 -11.53 -6.06
N ASN A 85 -15.83 -12.73 -6.16
CA ASN A 85 -15.40 -13.54 -5.00
C ASN A 85 -14.28 -12.87 -4.17
N LEU A 86 -13.64 -11.83 -4.74
CA LEU A 86 -12.59 -11.04 -4.09
C LEU A 86 -13.09 -9.65 -3.67
N GLY A 87 -14.36 -9.32 -3.91
CA GLY A 87 -14.89 -7.98 -3.65
C GLY A 87 -14.39 -6.90 -4.60
N LEU A 88 -13.89 -7.29 -5.78
CA LEU A 88 -13.30 -6.40 -6.78
C LEU A 88 -14.22 -6.07 -7.95
N GLN A 89 -15.50 -6.42 -7.85
CA GLN A 89 -16.50 -6.09 -8.86
C GLN A 89 -16.57 -4.57 -9.06
N ASP A 90 -16.60 -4.12 -10.31
CA ASP A 90 -16.66 -2.70 -10.70
C ASP A 90 -15.50 -1.80 -10.19
N GLN A 91 -14.42 -2.40 -9.73
CA GLN A 91 -13.24 -1.69 -9.23
C GLN A 91 -12.08 -1.67 -10.25
N PHE A 92 -12.32 -1.18 -11.46
CA PHE A 92 -11.38 -1.23 -12.59
C PHE A 92 -9.97 -0.70 -12.26
N SER A 93 -9.86 0.43 -11.55
CA SER A 93 -8.56 1.01 -11.18
C SER A 93 -7.81 0.16 -10.15
N ALA A 94 -8.54 -0.41 -9.18
CA ALA A 94 -7.97 -1.28 -8.16
C ALA A 94 -7.48 -2.59 -8.76
N VAL A 95 -8.26 -3.19 -9.68
CA VAL A 95 -7.87 -4.40 -10.43
C VAL A 95 -6.57 -4.17 -11.20
N ARG A 96 -6.47 -3.06 -11.94
CA ARG A 96 -5.24 -2.72 -12.68
C ARG A 96 -4.03 -2.54 -11.78
N ALA A 97 -4.20 -1.85 -10.65
CA ALA A 97 -3.11 -1.62 -9.71
C ALA A 97 -2.65 -2.93 -9.04
N LEU A 98 -3.60 -3.77 -8.61
CA LEU A 98 -3.30 -5.08 -8.02
C LEU A 98 -2.62 -6.02 -9.03
N GLY A 99 -3.13 -6.06 -10.27
CA GLY A 99 -2.54 -6.87 -11.33
C GLY A 99 -1.12 -6.46 -11.67
N CYS A 100 -0.85 -5.15 -11.78
CA CYS A 100 0.49 -4.62 -11.99
C CYS A 100 1.44 -5.01 -10.84
N ALA A 101 1.01 -4.84 -9.59
CA ALA A 101 1.82 -5.19 -8.42
C ALA A 101 2.12 -6.69 -8.35
N LEU A 102 1.14 -7.55 -8.60
CA LEU A 102 1.35 -9.01 -8.64
C LEU A 102 2.25 -9.41 -9.81
N GLY A 103 2.07 -8.82 -11.01
CA GLY A 103 2.92 -9.07 -12.16
C GLY A 103 4.39 -8.74 -11.86
N TYR A 104 4.65 -7.56 -11.30
CA TYR A 104 5.98 -7.15 -10.86
C TYR A 104 6.60 -8.12 -9.85
N LEU A 105 5.81 -8.56 -8.87
CA LEU A 105 6.28 -9.52 -7.87
C LEU A 105 6.60 -10.91 -8.49
N TYR A 106 5.82 -11.36 -9.46
CA TYR A 106 6.12 -12.60 -10.18
C TYR A 106 7.40 -12.51 -11.01
N GLU A 107 7.73 -11.34 -11.53
CA GLU A 107 8.97 -11.11 -12.30
C GLU A 107 10.20 -10.98 -11.39
N THR A 108 10.05 -10.38 -10.21
CA THR A 108 11.17 -10.03 -9.31
C THR A 108 11.37 -11.03 -8.18
N GLN A 109 10.30 -11.66 -7.69
CA GLN A 109 10.34 -12.60 -6.57
C GLN A 109 9.85 -13.97 -7.01
N MET A 110 10.76 -14.86 -7.32
CA MET A 110 10.43 -16.21 -7.83
C MET A 110 9.79 -17.15 -6.79
N ASN A 111 9.90 -16.88 -5.49
CA ASN A 111 9.45 -17.82 -4.43
C ASN A 111 8.67 -17.10 -3.34
N GLY A 112 7.62 -17.74 -2.84
CA GLY A 112 6.89 -17.29 -1.65
C GLY A 112 5.64 -16.45 -1.91
N LEU A 113 5.32 -16.14 -3.16
CA LEU A 113 4.10 -15.37 -3.51
C LEU A 113 2.80 -16.12 -3.16
N GLU A 114 2.86 -17.44 -3.05
CA GLU A 114 1.72 -18.26 -2.60
C GLU A 114 1.24 -17.91 -1.19
N ARG A 115 2.08 -17.27 -0.39
CA ARG A 115 1.74 -16.80 0.96
C ARG A 115 0.99 -15.46 0.95
N MET A 116 1.07 -14.72 -0.16
CA MET A 116 0.39 -13.43 -0.32
C MET A 116 -1.07 -13.63 -0.74
N ASN A 117 -1.86 -14.24 0.12
CA ASN A 117 -3.25 -14.61 -0.15
C ASN A 117 -4.27 -13.89 0.73
N ASN A 118 -3.82 -13.03 1.63
CA ASN A 118 -4.69 -12.25 2.49
C ASN A 118 -4.96 -10.89 1.83
N LEU A 119 -6.08 -10.78 1.11
CA LEU A 119 -6.51 -9.55 0.45
C LEU A 119 -7.51 -8.80 1.34
N ASP A 120 -7.11 -7.63 1.80
CA ASP A 120 -7.94 -6.68 2.54
C ASP A 120 -8.33 -5.52 1.62
N VAL A 121 -9.59 -5.52 1.17
CA VAL A 121 -10.17 -4.42 0.37
C VAL A 121 -10.88 -3.47 1.32
N TYR A 122 -10.28 -2.32 1.59
CA TYR A 122 -10.80 -1.37 2.56
C TYR A 122 -11.16 -0.02 1.94
N SER A 123 -12.04 0.70 2.63
CA SER A 123 -12.36 2.09 2.31
C SER A 123 -11.66 3.02 3.29
N ASP A 124 -10.97 4.02 2.78
CA ASP A 124 -10.31 5.05 3.59
C ASP A 124 -11.29 5.94 4.39
N VAL A 125 -12.60 5.82 4.13
CA VAL A 125 -13.66 6.53 4.85
C VAL A 125 -14.06 5.85 6.16
N GLN A 126 -13.73 4.56 6.32
CA GLN A 126 -14.15 3.78 7.50
C GLN A 126 -13.39 4.15 8.78
N PHE A 127 -12.23 4.80 8.67
CA PHE A 127 -11.39 5.09 9.82
C PHE A 127 -11.17 6.59 9.99
N MET A 128 -10.91 7.01 11.22
CA MET A 128 -10.50 8.39 11.51
C MET A 128 -9.15 8.66 10.82
N ARG A 129 -9.12 9.69 9.99
CA ARG A 129 -7.93 10.08 9.25
C ARG A 129 -6.94 10.77 10.17
N LEU A 130 -5.75 10.19 10.30
CA LEU A 130 -4.61 10.81 10.95
C LEU A 130 -3.55 11.08 9.88
N ASP A 131 -3.30 12.34 9.58
CA ASP A 131 -2.21 12.70 8.70
C ASP A 131 -0.85 12.45 9.38
N LEU A 132 0.23 12.52 8.61
CA LEU A 132 1.58 12.28 9.13
C LEU A 132 1.94 13.24 10.27
N THR A 133 1.47 14.48 10.19
CA THR A 133 1.72 15.50 11.21
C THR A 133 1.00 15.15 12.50
N ALA A 134 -0.28 14.78 12.42
CA ALA A 134 -1.04 14.34 13.58
C ALA A 134 -0.43 13.08 14.21
N ARG A 135 -0.05 12.07 13.41
CA ARG A 135 0.58 10.84 13.90
C ARG A 135 1.89 11.12 14.64
N ARG A 136 2.72 12.03 14.10
CA ARG A 136 3.96 12.45 14.74
C ARG A 136 3.71 13.27 15.99
N ASN A 137 2.79 14.23 15.95
CA ASN A 137 2.50 15.09 17.10
C ASN A 137 1.86 14.32 18.26
N LEU A 138 1.11 13.26 17.96
CA LEU A 138 0.56 12.34 18.97
C LEU A 138 1.57 11.30 19.43
N GLU A 139 2.79 11.33 18.90
CA GLU A 139 3.86 10.38 19.27
C GLU A 139 3.37 8.91 19.25
N LEU A 140 2.64 8.53 18.21
CA LEU A 140 2.01 7.20 18.16
C LEU A 140 3.04 6.08 18.02
N LEU A 141 4.06 6.26 17.19
CA LEU A 141 5.06 5.22 16.86
C LEU A 141 6.42 5.51 17.51
N GLU A 142 6.80 6.78 17.55
CA GLU A 142 8.09 7.25 18.06
C GLU A 142 7.94 8.63 18.71
N THR A 143 8.85 8.98 19.61
CA THR A 143 8.88 10.29 20.24
C THR A 143 9.39 11.36 19.28
N MET A 144 8.86 12.59 19.38
CA MET A 144 9.28 13.70 18.53
C MET A 144 10.75 14.09 18.73
N ARG A 145 11.24 14.01 19.97
CA ARG A 145 12.58 14.48 20.35
C ARG A 145 13.68 13.52 19.94
N ASN A 146 13.53 12.24 20.26
CA ASN A 146 14.60 11.25 20.13
C ASN A 146 14.35 10.24 19.01
N LYS A 147 13.16 10.24 18.40
CA LYS A 147 12.72 9.23 17.42
C LYS A 147 12.84 7.80 17.96
N GLU A 148 12.55 7.63 19.23
CA GLU A 148 12.59 6.35 19.92
C GLU A 148 11.19 5.82 20.17
N LYS A 149 11.03 4.51 20.11
CA LYS A 149 9.79 3.81 20.47
C LYS A 149 9.44 4.00 21.95
N ARG A 150 10.46 4.02 22.81
CA ARG A 150 10.27 4.23 24.24
C ARG A 150 9.71 5.63 24.52
N GLY A 151 8.55 5.67 25.15
CA GLY A 151 7.82 6.92 25.44
C GLY A 151 6.75 7.27 24.42
N SER A 152 6.64 6.55 23.31
CA SER A 152 5.53 6.65 22.38
C SER A 152 4.33 5.80 22.83
N LEU A 153 3.14 6.02 22.21
CA LEU A 153 1.97 5.18 22.48
C LEU A 153 2.26 3.71 22.16
N LEU A 154 2.90 3.42 21.03
CA LEU A 154 3.32 2.06 20.67
C LEU A 154 4.27 1.49 21.71
N GLY A 155 5.19 2.29 22.25
CA GLY A 155 6.12 1.84 23.29
C GLY A 155 5.45 1.44 24.59
N VAL A 156 4.26 2.00 24.89
CA VAL A 156 3.45 1.64 26.06
C VAL A 156 2.60 0.40 25.79
N LEU A 157 2.07 0.26 24.57
CA LEU A 157 1.15 -0.82 24.21
C LEU A 157 1.87 -2.12 23.79
N ASP A 158 3.09 -2.00 23.30
CA ASP A 158 3.84 -3.14 22.79
C ASP A 158 4.50 -3.91 23.94
N HIS A 159 3.90 -5.01 24.31
CA HIS A 159 4.42 -5.98 25.29
C HIS A 159 5.05 -7.21 24.62
N THR A 160 5.36 -7.14 23.33
CA THR A 160 5.98 -8.26 22.61
C THR A 160 7.44 -8.45 23.05
N HIS A 161 7.82 -9.70 23.32
CA HIS A 161 9.16 -10.06 23.77
C HIS A 161 10.02 -10.74 22.70
N THR A 162 9.43 -11.09 21.57
CA THR A 162 10.13 -11.79 20.48
C THR A 162 10.07 -11.02 19.18
N ALA A 163 11.06 -11.21 18.32
CA ALA A 163 11.08 -10.59 16.99
C ALA A 163 9.91 -11.03 16.11
N MET A 164 9.37 -12.24 16.35
CA MET A 164 8.21 -12.78 15.59
C MET A 164 6.86 -12.30 16.14
N GLY A 165 6.81 -11.69 17.30
CA GLY A 165 5.59 -11.13 17.89
C GLY A 165 5.41 -9.63 17.67
N LYS A 166 6.35 -8.99 16.94
CA LYS A 166 6.33 -7.55 16.66
C LYS A 166 5.56 -7.25 15.40
#